data_aff5618e49ecfab9d161508907322c4d
#
_entry.id   aff5618e49ecfab9d161508907322c4d
#
_cell.length_a   1.000
_cell.length_b   1.000
_cell.length_c   1.000
_cell.angle_alpha   90.00
_cell.angle_beta   90.00
_cell.angle_gamma   90.00
#
_symmetry.space_group_name_H-M   'P 1'
#
loop_
_entity.id
_entity.type
_entity.pdbx_description
1 polymer ?
#
loop_
_entity_poly.entity_id
_entity_poly.type
_entity_poly.pdbx_seq_one_letter_code
_entity_poly.pdbx_strand_id
1 'polypeptide(L)'
;MRLLLTVQYLGTRYGGWQLQTSVVTVQQVVEEALAKLFHEPLRVHGAGRTDAGVHALAQRAHVDVPFAIPPRGVMLGMNQVLPPDVRITRVEEVADDFHARFSSKQKTYEYRIWNGEVADVFAAETHAHVAQKLDAARMHDSAQQLTGTHDFKVFTVADPEVQSTERTIASIEVVRDGARILLTVTADGFLRYMVRRIAGSLIETGRGRLDQASLFTEARWTAPAKGLVLRKIQY
;
A
#
# COMPACT_ATOMS: atom_id res chain seq x y z
N MET A 1 -19.52 16.99 10.41
CA MET A 1 -19.01 17.12 9.00
C MET A 1 -17.94 16.06 8.81
N ARG A 2 -18.02 15.30 7.72
CA ARG A 2 -17.04 14.27 7.39
C ARG A 2 -16.01 14.73 6.37
N LEU A 3 -14.74 14.57 6.69
CA LEU A 3 -13.62 14.87 5.81
C LEU A 3 -12.94 13.59 5.31
N LEU A 4 -12.52 13.59 4.05
CA LEU A 4 -11.72 12.54 3.43
C LEU A 4 -10.32 13.08 3.17
N LEU A 5 -9.35 12.52 3.86
CA LEU A 5 -7.94 12.88 3.76
C LEU A 5 -7.24 11.99 2.73
N THR A 6 -6.34 12.58 1.93
CA THR A 6 -5.33 11.85 1.17
C THR A 6 -4.00 11.99 1.90
N VAL A 7 -3.47 10.86 2.34
CA VAL A 7 -2.25 10.79 3.16
C VAL A 7 -1.13 10.15 2.36
N GLN A 8 -0.02 10.85 2.22
CA GLN A 8 1.22 10.36 1.65
C GLN A 8 2.23 10.10 2.76
N TYR A 9 2.94 8.96 2.71
CA TYR A 9 3.97 8.67 3.71
C TYR A 9 5.06 7.72 3.23
N LEU A 10 6.27 7.91 3.79
CA LEU A 10 7.34 6.92 3.81
C LEU A 10 7.16 6.04 5.06
N GLY A 11 6.84 4.76 4.86
CA GLY A 11 6.49 3.85 5.95
C GLY A 11 7.67 3.31 6.75
N THR A 12 8.92 3.62 6.37
CA THR A 12 10.15 3.01 6.91
C THR A 12 10.22 3.05 8.43
N ARG A 13 9.79 4.16 9.04
CA ARG A 13 9.85 4.37 10.50
C ARG A 13 8.58 3.98 11.25
N TYR A 14 7.57 3.43 10.57
CA TYR A 14 6.25 3.17 11.16
C TYR A 14 5.94 1.69 11.22
N GLY A 15 5.24 1.29 12.28
CA GLY A 15 4.65 -0.05 12.44
C GLY A 15 3.47 -0.34 11.50
N GLY A 16 3.38 0.39 10.38
CA GLY A 16 2.30 0.34 9.41
C GLY A 16 1.25 1.44 9.63
N TRP A 17 0.10 1.26 8.97
CA TRP A 17 -0.99 2.24 9.08
C TRP A 17 -1.70 2.18 10.44
N GLN A 18 -2.20 0.99 10.82
CA GLN A 18 -3.15 0.80 11.93
C GLN A 18 -2.54 1.09 13.29
N LEU A 19 -3.25 1.87 14.12
CA LEU A 19 -2.87 2.16 15.51
C LEU A 19 -2.56 0.88 16.30
N GLN A 20 -1.43 0.90 17.01
CA GLN A 20 -0.91 -0.17 17.86
C GLN A 20 -0.35 0.43 19.16
N THR A 21 -0.29 -0.37 20.22
CA THR A 21 0.18 0.10 21.54
C THR A 21 1.70 0.13 21.68
N SER A 22 2.43 -0.67 20.90
CA SER A 22 3.86 -0.92 21.10
C SER A 22 4.78 -0.19 20.11
N VAL A 23 4.22 0.38 19.03
CA VAL A 23 4.99 1.04 17.97
C VAL A 23 4.26 2.26 17.43
N VAL A 24 5.01 3.26 16.97
CA VAL A 24 4.44 4.44 16.30
C VAL A 24 3.90 4.04 14.94
N THR A 25 2.68 4.50 14.63
CA THR A 25 1.98 4.18 13.38
C THR A 25 1.58 5.45 12.63
N VAL A 26 1.31 5.33 11.33
CA VAL A 26 0.88 6.49 10.52
C VAL A 26 -0.46 7.04 11.02
N GLN A 27 -1.41 6.15 11.37
CA GLN A 27 -2.70 6.56 11.94
C GLN A 27 -2.52 7.39 13.20
N GLN A 28 -1.60 6.99 14.09
CA GLN A 28 -1.32 7.71 15.33
C GLN A 28 -0.88 9.15 15.06
N VAL A 29 0.13 9.36 14.20
CA VAL A 29 0.64 10.72 13.94
C VAL A 29 -0.38 11.59 13.19
N VAL A 30 -1.26 11.00 12.39
CA VAL A 30 -2.38 11.70 11.74
C VAL A 30 -3.43 12.11 12.78
N GLU A 31 -3.81 11.24 13.70
CA GLU A 31 -4.76 11.52 14.79
C GLU A 31 -4.20 12.58 15.75
N GLU A 32 -2.90 12.53 16.09
CA GLU A 32 -2.23 13.55 16.91
C GLU A 32 -2.20 14.93 16.22
N ALA A 33 -2.00 14.98 14.90
CA ALA A 33 -2.06 16.22 14.14
C ALA A 33 -3.47 16.82 14.10
N LEU A 34 -4.49 15.96 13.93
CA LEU A 34 -5.90 16.38 14.01
C LEU A 34 -6.26 16.89 15.40
N ALA A 35 -5.84 16.20 16.45
CA ALA A 35 -6.12 16.60 17.83
C ALA A 35 -5.52 17.98 18.17
N LYS A 36 -4.34 18.31 17.63
CA LYS A 36 -3.77 19.65 17.78
C LYS A 36 -4.57 20.73 17.03
N LEU A 37 -5.15 20.39 15.86
CA LEU A 37 -5.91 21.33 15.05
C LEU A 37 -7.33 21.55 15.55
N PHE A 38 -8.00 20.50 16.04
CA PHE A 38 -9.40 20.53 16.47
C PHE A 38 -9.57 20.60 18.00
N HIS A 39 -8.46 20.56 18.76
CA HIS A 39 -8.40 20.62 20.22
C HIS A 39 -9.12 19.47 20.94
N GLU A 40 -9.36 18.36 20.24
CA GLU A 40 -9.91 17.13 20.80
C GLU A 40 -9.42 15.89 20.07
N PRO A 41 -9.39 14.71 20.71
CA PRO A 41 -9.03 13.45 20.06
C PRO A 41 -10.05 13.08 18.98
N LEU A 42 -9.58 12.84 17.76
CA LEU A 42 -10.41 12.42 16.63
C LEU A 42 -9.94 11.07 16.08
N ARG A 43 -10.89 10.18 15.80
CA ARG A 43 -10.59 8.86 15.24
C ARG A 43 -10.60 8.90 13.72
N VAL A 44 -9.52 8.40 13.12
CA VAL A 44 -9.35 8.30 11.67
C VAL A 44 -9.62 6.86 11.19
N HIS A 45 -10.42 6.71 10.15
CA HIS A 45 -10.75 5.42 9.53
C HIS A 45 -10.12 5.29 8.15
N GLY A 46 -9.05 4.49 8.05
CA GLY A 46 -8.33 4.26 6.80
C GLY A 46 -9.08 3.35 5.82
N ALA A 47 -8.84 3.55 4.52
CA ALA A 47 -9.41 2.72 3.45
C ALA A 47 -8.82 1.30 3.40
N GLY A 48 -7.64 1.11 3.98
CA GLY A 48 -6.98 -0.18 4.11
C GLY A 48 -5.78 -0.08 5.03
N ARG A 49 -5.36 -1.22 5.56
CA ARG A 49 -4.14 -1.33 6.36
C ARG A 49 -2.95 -1.50 5.42
N THR A 50 -1.81 -0.88 5.74
CA THR A 50 -0.51 -1.20 5.17
C THR A 50 0.37 -1.80 6.26
N ASP A 51 1.22 -2.76 5.89
CA ASP A 51 2.17 -3.40 6.82
C ASP A 51 3.27 -2.42 7.26
N ALA A 52 4.00 -2.77 8.33
CA ALA A 52 5.21 -2.05 8.74
C ALA A 52 6.19 -1.91 7.58
N GLY A 53 6.73 -0.70 7.39
CA GLY A 53 7.68 -0.38 6.32
C GLY A 53 7.08 -0.18 4.92
N VAL A 54 5.76 -0.34 4.74
CA VAL A 54 5.07 -0.09 3.47
C VAL A 54 4.74 1.39 3.31
N HIS A 55 4.94 1.94 2.12
CA HIS A 55 4.70 3.35 1.79
C HIS A 55 3.33 3.59 1.18
N ALA A 56 2.93 4.85 1.09
CA ALA A 56 1.75 5.26 0.34
C ALA A 56 1.98 6.61 -0.35
N LEU A 57 1.55 6.70 -1.60
CA LEU A 57 1.37 7.97 -2.31
C LEU A 57 -0.02 8.57 -2.04
N ALA A 58 -1.03 7.73 -1.83
CA ALA A 58 -2.41 8.16 -1.68
C ALA A 58 -3.25 7.19 -0.82
N GLN A 59 -2.87 7.01 0.44
CA GLN A 59 -3.77 6.41 1.42
C GLN A 59 -4.96 7.33 1.63
N ARG A 60 -6.16 6.75 1.72
CA ARG A 60 -7.40 7.51 1.97
C ARG A 60 -7.93 7.20 3.36
N ALA A 61 -8.33 8.23 4.08
CA ALA A 61 -8.90 8.05 5.42
C ALA A 61 -9.96 9.12 5.69
N HIS A 62 -11.10 8.73 6.30
CA HIS A 62 -12.10 9.70 6.71
C HIS A 62 -12.04 9.95 8.21
N VAL A 63 -12.53 11.13 8.59
CA VAL A 63 -12.66 11.59 9.97
C VAL A 63 -13.90 12.46 10.10
N ASP A 64 -14.62 12.31 11.21
CA ASP A 64 -15.69 13.23 11.60
C ASP A 64 -15.09 14.34 12.46
N VAL A 65 -15.33 15.60 12.05
CA VAL A 65 -14.79 16.78 12.75
C VAL A 65 -15.90 17.57 13.44
N PRO A 66 -15.64 18.14 14.64
CA PRO A 66 -16.67 18.79 15.48
C PRO A 66 -17.15 20.12 14.90
N PHE A 67 -16.30 20.83 14.18
CA PHE A 67 -16.63 22.11 13.55
C PHE A 67 -15.94 22.26 12.19
N ALA A 68 -16.46 23.16 11.39
CA ALA A 68 -15.98 23.37 10.02
C ALA A 68 -14.71 24.22 9.99
N ILE A 69 -13.66 23.66 9.38
CA ILE A 69 -12.50 24.40 8.87
C ILE A 69 -12.44 24.13 7.38
N PRO A 70 -12.21 25.17 6.54
CA PRO A 70 -12.08 24.92 5.10
C PRO A 70 -11.05 23.81 4.80
N PRO A 71 -11.32 22.89 3.85
CA PRO A 71 -10.44 21.74 3.56
C PRO A 71 -8.97 22.10 3.35
N ARG A 72 -8.71 23.24 2.68
CA ARG A 72 -7.35 23.78 2.52
C ARG A 72 -6.71 24.17 3.86
N GLY A 73 -7.50 24.76 4.77
CA GLY A 73 -7.03 25.11 6.12
C GLY A 73 -6.64 23.87 6.94
N VAL A 74 -7.46 22.82 6.88
CA VAL A 74 -7.14 21.52 7.51
C VAL A 74 -5.85 20.96 6.95
N MET A 75 -5.70 20.90 5.60
CA MET A 75 -4.50 20.40 4.95
C MET A 75 -3.24 21.15 5.39
N LEU A 76 -3.28 22.48 5.36
CA LEU A 76 -2.11 23.31 5.72
C LEU A 76 -1.80 23.21 7.21
N GLY A 77 -2.81 23.28 8.09
CA GLY A 77 -2.64 23.19 9.54
C GLY A 77 -2.05 21.85 9.97
N MET A 78 -2.56 20.74 9.44
CA MET A 78 -1.99 19.42 9.71
C MET A 78 -0.54 19.32 9.24
N ASN A 79 -0.20 19.81 8.06
CA ASN A 79 1.15 19.72 7.50
C ASN A 79 2.19 20.56 8.25
N GLN A 80 1.79 21.52 9.09
CA GLN A 80 2.72 22.26 9.97
C GLN A 80 3.21 21.42 11.15
N VAL A 81 2.42 20.43 11.58
CA VAL A 81 2.71 19.64 12.78
C VAL A 81 3.06 18.17 12.47
N LEU A 82 2.77 17.71 11.26
CA LEU A 82 3.13 16.35 10.81
C LEU A 82 4.65 16.22 10.61
N PRO A 83 5.24 15.05 10.94
CA PRO A 83 6.64 14.76 10.67
C PRO A 83 6.92 14.78 9.15
N PRO A 84 8.19 15.03 8.71
CA PRO A 84 8.53 15.27 7.31
C PRO A 84 8.19 14.11 6.35
N ASP A 85 8.06 12.91 6.85
CA ASP A 85 7.75 11.69 6.11
C ASP A 85 6.25 11.33 6.06
N VAL A 86 5.36 12.19 6.62
CA VAL A 86 3.91 12.08 6.49
C VAL A 86 3.34 13.42 6.01
N ARG A 87 2.51 13.42 4.98
CA ARG A 87 1.85 14.63 4.45
C ARG A 87 0.41 14.36 4.10
N ILE A 88 -0.44 15.35 4.37
CA ILE A 88 -1.79 15.44 3.81
C ILE A 88 -1.69 16.18 2.49
N THR A 89 -1.98 15.51 1.38
CA THR A 89 -1.88 16.07 0.03
C THR A 89 -3.21 16.61 -0.49
N ARG A 90 -4.33 16.16 0.09
CA ARG A 90 -5.68 16.60 -0.24
C ARG A 90 -6.63 16.36 0.92
N VAL A 91 -7.59 17.27 1.09
CA VAL A 91 -8.73 17.15 2.00
C VAL A 91 -9.99 17.48 1.22
N GLU A 92 -11.04 16.68 1.38
CA GLU A 92 -12.33 16.83 0.69
C GLU A 92 -13.45 16.64 1.70
N GLU A 93 -14.52 17.43 1.58
CA GLU A 93 -15.77 17.13 2.26
C GLU A 93 -16.48 15.98 1.54
N VAL A 94 -17.04 15.06 2.29
CA VAL A 94 -17.78 13.90 1.76
C VAL A 94 -19.10 13.74 2.53
N ALA A 95 -20.03 13.00 1.94
CA ALA A 95 -21.31 12.72 2.58
C ALA A 95 -21.11 11.96 3.91
N ASP A 96 -22.02 12.15 4.85
CA ASP A 96 -21.90 11.58 6.21
C ASP A 96 -21.98 10.04 6.23
N ASP A 97 -22.58 9.42 5.20
CA ASP A 97 -22.63 7.97 4.99
C ASP A 97 -21.38 7.40 4.28
N PHE A 98 -20.49 8.25 3.76
CA PHE A 98 -19.27 7.82 3.10
C PHE A 98 -18.33 7.11 4.08
N HIS A 99 -17.82 5.95 3.70
CA HIS A 99 -16.84 5.23 4.51
C HIS A 99 -15.60 4.88 3.69
N ALA A 100 -14.41 5.38 4.06
CA ALA A 100 -13.19 5.25 3.28
C ALA A 100 -12.87 3.80 2.88
N ARG A 101 -13.17 2.80 3.74
CA ARG A 101 -12.93 1.38 3.43
C ARG A 101 -14.04 0.76 2.58
N PHE A 102 -15.31 0.97 2.97
CA PHE A 102 -16.43 0.25 2.37
C PHE A 102 -16.92 0.87 1.06
N SER A 103 -16.71 2.18 0.87
CA SER A 103 -17.03 2.86 -0.39
C SER A 103 -15.94 2.66 -1.47
N SER A 104 -14.78 2.06 -1.13
CA SER A 104 -13.70 1.87 -2.10
C SER A 104 -14.03 0.73 -3.08
N LYS A 105 -13.86 1.00 -4.39
CA LYS A 105 -14.08 0.04 -5.48
C LYS A 105 -12.82 -0.72 -5.86
N GLN A 106 -11.70 0.01 -5.97
CA GLN A 106 -10.42 -0.59 -6.37
C GLN A 106 -9.26 0.07 -5.64
N LYS A 107 -8.17 -0.68 -5.51
CA LYS A 107 -6.88 -0.22 -4.97
C LYS A 107 -5.78 -0.59 -5.94
N THR A 108 -4.83 0.33 -6.13
CA THR A 108 -3.64 0.10 -6.95
C THR A 108 -2.41 0.15 -6.06
N TYR A 109 -1.57 -0.86 -6.15
CA TYR A 109 -0.26 -0.91 -5.53
C TYR A 109 0.82 -0.94 -6.58
N GLU A 110 1.98 -0.38 -6.25
CA GLU A 110 3.24 -0.55 -6.95
C GLU A 110 4.21 -1.34 -6.08
N TYR A 111 4.93 -2.29 -6.68
CA TYR A 111 6.10 -2.89 -6.05
C TYR A 111 7.34 -2.52 -6.86
N ARG A 112 8.27 -1.83 -6.21
CA ARG A 112 9.46 -1.24 -6.82
C ARG A 112 10.69 -2.08 -6.54
N ILE A 113 11.38 -2.49 -7.59
CA ILE A 113 12.60 -3.30 -7.52
C ILE A 113 13.74 -2.49 -8.14
N TRP A 114 14.84 -2.41 -7.42
CA TRP A 114 16.13 -1.99 -7.97
C TRP A 114 16.90 -3.26 -8.37
N ASN A 115 17.07 -3.48 -9.68
CA ASN A 115 17.73 -4.64 -10.27
C ASN A 115 19.10 -4.28 -10.87
N GLY A 116 19.86 -3.41 -10.20
CA GLY A 116 21.25 -3.12 -10.48
C GLY A 116 22.17 -4.06 -9.69
N GLU A 117 23.38 -4.27 -10.15
CA GLU A 117 24.40 -5.07 -9.47
C GLU A 117 24.70 -4.48 -8.07
N VAL A 118 24.81 -3.16 -8.00
CA VAL A 118 25.03 -2.41 -6.75
C VAL A 118 23.73 -1.72 -6.32
N ALA A 119 23.46 -1.70 -5.02
CA ALA A 119 22.31 -0.99 -4.46
C ALA A 119 22.44 0.53 -4.70
N ASP A 120 21.34 1.16 -5.12
CA ASP A 120 21.26 2.61 -5.23
C ASP A 120 20.86 3.22 -3.88
N VAL A 121 21.69 4.11 -3.34
CA VAL A 121 21.45 4.76 -2.04
C VAL A 121 20.21 5.66 -2.05
N PHE A 122 19.86 6.26 -3.19
CA PHE A 122 18.66 7.09 -3.34
C PHE A 122 17.37 6.25 -3.46
N ALA A 123 17.48 4.99 -3.86
CA ALA A 123 16.38 4.04 -3.93
C ALA A 123 16.27 3.15 -2.67
N ALA A 124 17.24 3.23 -1.76
CA ALA A 124 17.43 2.29 -0.65
C ALA A 124 16.21 2.14 0.26
N GLU A 125 15.45 3.20 0.48
CA GLU A 125 14.27 3.18 1.34
C GLU A 125 12.98 2.81 0.60
N THR A 126 12.93 2.95 -0.74
CA THR A 126 11.70 2.83 -1.53
C THR A 126 11.71 1.72 -2.57
N HIS A 127 12.83 0.97 -2.68
CA HIS A 127 12.96 -0.15 -3.61
C HIS A 127 13.53 -1.38 -2.90
N ALA A 128 13.06 -2.56 -3.29
CA ALA A 128 13.71 -3.81 -2.93
C ALA A 128 14.91 -4.02 -3.87
N HIS A 129 16.12 -4.14 -3.31
CA HIS A 129 17.32 -4.44 -4.11
C HIS A 129 17.41 -5.92 -4.41
N VAL A 130 17.56 -6.27 -5.69
CA VAL A 130 17.80 -7.62 -6.19
C VAL A 130 18.98 -7.56 -7.15
N ALA A 131 20.18 -7.93 -6.69
CA ALA A 131 21.41 -7.85 -7.48
C ALA A 131 21.43 -8.85 -8.65
N GLN A 132 20.82 -10.04 -8.46
CA GLN A 132 20.74 -11.03 -9.54
C GLN A 132 19.85 -10.53 -10.67
N LYS A 133 20.33 -10.68 -11.93
CA LYS A 133 19.54 -10.30 -13.11
C LYS A 133 18.19 -11.01 -13.12
N LEU A 134 17.13 -10.23 -13.31
CA LEU A 134 15.76 -10.71 -13.41
C LEU A 134 15.32 -10.68 -14.88
N ASP A 135 14.55 -11.65 -15.31
CA ASP A 135 13.84 -11.65 -16.58
C ASP A 135 12.47 -10.99 -16.36
N ALA A 136 12.35 -9.69 -16.70
CA ALA A 136 11.12 -8.93 -16.51
C ALA A 136 10.00 -9.38 -17.46
N ALA A 137 10.31 -9.88 -18.65
CA ALA A 137 9.31 -10.41 -19.57
C ALA A 137 8.68 -11.69 -18.99
N ARG A 138 9.50 -12.62 -18.51
CA ARG A 138 9.01 -13.81 -17.80
C ARG A 138 8.19 -13.48 -16.55
N MET A 139 8.60 -12.45 -15.78
CA MET A 139 7.81 -11.96 -14.65
C MET A 139 6.46 -11.43 -15.12
N HIS A 140 6.40 -10.66 -16.22
CA HIS A 140 5.16 -10.12 -16.78
C HIS A 140 4.22 -11.22 -17.24
N ASP A 141 4.71 -12.17 -18.03
CA ASP A 141 3.92 -13.29 -18.56
C ASP A 141 3.32 -14.14 -17.42
N SER A 142 4.12 -14.39 -16.39
CA SER A 142 3.64 -15.10 -15.19
C SER A 142 2.60 -14.30 -14.43
N ALA A 143 2.77 -12.97 -14.32
CA ALA A 143 1.83 -12.09 -13.63
C ALA A 143 0.45 -12.11 -14.31
N GLN A 144 0.36 -12.24 -15.64
CA GLN A 144 -0.91 -12.26 -16.37
C GLN A 144 -1.84 -13.38 -15.90
N GLN A 145 -1.31 -14.51 -15.40
CA GLN A 145 -2.10 -15.62 -14.86
C GLN A 145 -2.89 -15.23 -13.59
N LEU A 146 -2.47 -14.16 -12.90
CA LEU A 146 -3.13 -13.65 -11.70
C LEU A 146 -4.32 -12.72 -12.02
N THR A 147 -4.51 -12.33 -13.28
CA THR A 147 -5.62 -11.47 -13.71
C THR A 147 -6.94 -12.22 -13.64
N GLY A 148 -8.00 -11.55 -13.20
CA GLY A 148 -9.31 -12.16 -13.00
C GLY A 148 -9.57 -12.51 -11.54
N THR A 149 -10.61 -13.31 -11.33
CA THR A 149 -11.06 -13.75 -10.01
C THR A 149 -10.44 -15.10 -9.66
N HIS A 150 -9.66 -15.15 -8.56
CA HIS A 150 -8.98 -16.36 -8.10
C HIS A 150 -9.02 -16.46 -6.58
N ASP A 151 -8.80 -17.66 -6.06
CA ASP A 151 -8.48 -17.87 -4.64
C ASP A 151 -7.00 -17.57 -4.37
N PHE A 152 -6.73 -16.44 -3.70
CA PHE A 152 -5.39 -15.99 -3.33
C PHE A 152 -4.91 -16.52 -1.97
N LYS A 153 -5.47 -17.61 -1.47
CA LYS A 153 -5.10 -18.21 -0.18
C LYS A 153 -3.60 -18.47 -0.07
N VAL A 154 -2.92 -18.91 -1.13
CA VAL A 154 -1.48 -19.17 -1.14
C VAL A 154 -0.65 -17.87 -0.97
N PHE A 155 -1.18 -16.72 -1.36
CA PHE A 155 -0.53 -15.42 -1.27
C PHE A 155 -0.81 -14.66 0.03
N THR A 156 -1.49 -15.26 1.00
CA THR A 156 -1.80 -14.62 2.28
C THR A 156 -1.37 -15.47 3.47
N VAL A 157 -1.47 -14.90 4.65
CA VAL A 157 -1.39 -15.61 5.93
C VAL A 157 -2.79 -15.77 6.49
N ALA A 158 -3.02 -16.79 7.30
CA ALA A 158 -4.32 -16.99 7.96
C ALA A 158 -4.72 -15.73 8.76
N ASP A 159 -5.92 -15.26 8.54
CA ASP A 159 -6.52 -14.12 9.23
C ASP A 159 -7.97 -14.47 9.56
N PRO A 160 -8.31 -14.60 10.87
CA PRO A 160 -9.67 -14.99 11.30
C PRO A 160 -10.75 -13.99 10.89
N GLU A 161 -10.39 -12.71 10.63
CA GLU A 161 -11.33 -11.67 10.19
C GLU A 161 -11.69 -11.79 8.70
N VAL A 162 -10.97 -12.63 7.93
CA VAL A 162 -11.16 -12.78 6.49
C VAL A 162 -12.09 -13.96 6.18
N GLN A 163 -13.29 -13.66 5.70
CA GLN A 163 -14.30 -14.67 5.34
C GLN A 163 -14.01 -15.37 4.01
N SER A 164 -13.39 -14.68 3.04
CA SER A 164 -13.04 -15.23 1.73
C SER A 164 -11.66 -14.75 1.29
N THR A 165 -10.87 -15.67 0.73
CA THR A 165 -9.58 -15.38 0.09
C THR A 165 -9.69 -15.13 -1.41
N GLU A 166 -10.90 -15.18 -1.97
CA GLU A 166 -11.18 -14.81 -3.34
C GLU A 166 -11.05 -13.29 -3.54
N ARG A 167 -10.31 -12.87 -4.60
CA ARG A 167 -10.15 -11.49 -5.02
C ARG A 167 -10.12 -11.40 -6.54
N THR A 168 -10.46 -10.22 -7.06
CA THR A 168 -10.44 -9.95 -8.49
C THR A 168 -9.31 -8.95 -8.80
N ILE A 169 -8.26 -9.42 -9.47
CA ILE A 169 -7.22 -8.54 -10.02
C ILE A 169 -7.70 -8.03 -11.38
N ALA A 170 -7.96 -6.71 -11.44
CA ALA A 170 -8.41 -6.05 -12.67
C ALA A 170 -7.26 -5.87 -13.68
N SER A 171 -6.04 -5.60 -13.18
CA SER A 171 -4.85 -5.48 -14.01
C SER A 171 -3.59 -5.75 -13.19
N ILE A 172 -2.60 -6.34 -13.84
CA ILE A 172 -1.27 -6.52 -13.28
C ILE A 172 -0.24 -6.38 -14.40
N GLU A 173 0.81 -5.60 -14.16
CA GLU A 173 1.82 -5.29 -15.16
C GLU A 173 3.20 -5.27 -14.53
N VAL A 174 4.20 -5.78 -15.26
CA VAL A 174 5.62 -5.66 -14.88
C VAL A 174 6.35 -4.95 -16.00
N VAL A 175 6.97 -3.82 -15.69
CA VAL A 175 7.73 -3.00 -16.64
C VAL A 175 9.15 -2.82 -16.15
N ARG A 176 10.12 -2.96 -17.06
CA ARG A 176 11.52 -2.64 -16.82
C ARG A 176 11.89 -1.30 -17.46
N ASP A 177 12.52 -0.44 -16.68
CA ASP A 177 13.17 0.79 -17.13
C ASP A 177 14.60 0.82 -16.56
N GLY A 178 15.57 0.45 -17.39
CA GLY A 178 16.97 0.30 -16.99
C GLY A 178 17.12 -0.70 -15.83
N ALA A 179 17.68 -0.23 -14.72
CA ALA A 179 17.82 -1.02 -13.50
C ALA A 179 16.56 -1.08 -12.64
N ARG A 180 15.51 -0.35 -12.97
CA ARG A 180 14.25 -0.36 -12.25
C ARG A 180 13.29 -1.37 -12.87
N ILE A 181 12.62 -2.14 -12.00
CA ILE A 181 11.47 -2.96 -12.39
C ILE A 181 10.30 -2.52 -11.52
N LEU A 182 9.19 -2.22 -12.16
CA LEU A 182 7.96 -1.80 -11.53
C LEU A 182 6.87 -2.85 -11.77
N LEU A 183 6.35 -3.43 -10.70
CA LEU A 183 5.14 -4.23 -10.72
C LEU A 183 3.98 -3.34 -10.27
N THR A 184 2.98 -3.16 -11.13
CA THR A 184 1.72 -2.44 -10.78
C THR A 184 0.58 -3.44 -10.76
N VAL A 185 -0.23 -3.42 -9.70
CA VAL A 185 -1.38 -4.31 -9.54
C VAL A 185 -2.59 -3.54 -9.04
N THR A 186 -3.74 -3.74 -9.71
CA THR A 186 -5.04 -3.15 -9.35
C THR A 186 -6.05 -4.25 -9.08
N ALA A 187 -6.73 -4.20 -7.94
CA ALA A 187 -7.73 -5.18 -7.54
C ALA A 187 -8.88 -4.52 -6.75
N ASP A 188 -9.98 -5.23 -6.59
CA ASP A 188 -11.10 -4.89 -5.70
C ASP A 188 -10.69 -4.81 -4.22
N GLY A 189 -9.73 -5.65 -3.82
CA GLY A 189 -9.15 -5.69 -2.50
C GLY A 189 -7.89 -6.55 -2.45
N PHE A 190 -7.14 -6.41 -1.36
CA PHE A 190 -5.94 -7.22 -1.14
C PHE A 190 -5.98 -7.85 0.24
N LEU A 191 -5.54 -9.10 0.32
CA LEU A 191 -5.32 -9.84 1.55
C LEU A 191 -4.00 -9.41 2.20
N ARG A 192 -3.83 -9.74 3.47
CA ARG A 192 -2.60 -9.47 4.20
C ARG A 192 -1.40 -10.12 3.50
N TYR A 193 -0.34 -9.35 3.25
CA TYR A 193 0.87 -9.73 2.51
C TYR A 193 0.68 -10.08 1.03
N MET A 194 -0.54 -10.07 0.49
CA MET A 194 -0.83 -10.57 -0.86
C MET A 194 0.09 -9.98 -1.94
N VAL A 195 0.18 -8.66 -2.06
CA VAL A 195 1.03 -8.02 -3.08
C VAL A 195 2.50 -8.34 -2.88
N ARG A 196 2.98 -8.41 -1.63
CA ARG A 196 4.37 -8.74 -1.32
C ARG A 196 4.71 -10.20 -1.65
N ARG A 197 3.78 -11.13 -1.47
CA ARG A 197 3.94 -12.53 -1.87
C ARG A 197 3.85 -12.70 -3.38
N ILE A 198 2.96 -11.99 -4.07
CA ILE A 198 2.95 -11.92 -5.53
C ILE A 198 4.30 -11.40 -6.03
N ALA A 199 4.78 -10.27 -5.52
CA ALA A 199 6.08 -9.71 -5.90
C ALA A 199 7.25 -10.68 -5.62
N GLY A 200 7.24 -11.35 -4.46
CA GLY A 200 8.25 -12.35 -4.11
C GLY A 200 8.27 -13.54 -5.07
N SER A 201 7.10 -14.07 -5.40
CA SER A 201 6.97 -15.19 -6.36
C SER A 201 7.42 -14.77 -7.75
N LEU A 202 7.02 -13.57 -8.22
CA LEU A 202 7.45 -13.05 -9.52
C LEU A 202 8.96 -12.78 -9.58
N ILE A 203 9.59 -12.36 -8.48
CA ILE A 203 11.06 -12.24 -8.40
C ILE A 203 11.72 -13.62 -8.57
N GLU A 204 11.20 -14.68 -7.93
CA GLU A 204 11.74 -16.03 -8.10
C GLU A 204 11.48 -16.59 -9.50
N THR A 205 10.36 -16.23 -10.13
CA THR A 205 10.10 -16.51 -11.55
C THR A 205 11.11 -15.81 -12.46
N GLY A 206 11.39 -14.52 -12.21
CA GLY A 206 12.39 -13.76 -12.98
C GLY A 206 13.81 -14.28 -12.80
N ARG A 207 14.12 -14.96 -11.69
CA ARG A 207 15.38 -15.68 -11.44
C ARG A 207 15.43 -17.05 -12.11
N GLY A 208 14.34 -17.55 -12.68
CA GLY A 208 14.23 -18.90 -13.19
C GLY A 208 14.13 -20.00 -12.13
N ARG A 209 13.75 -19.64 -10.89
CA ARG A 209 13.65 -20.61 -9.76
C ARG A 209 12.22 -21.06 -9.50
N LEU A 210 11.23 -20.36 -10.02
CA LEU A 210 9.82 -20.72 -9.94
C LEU A 210 9.24 -20.81 -11.34
N ASP A 211 8.58 -21.93 -11.64
CA ASP A 211 7.86 -22.08 -12.89
C ASP A 211 6.49 -21.39 -12.82
N GLN A 212 6.03 -20.94 -13.99
CA GLN A 212 4.73 -20.28 -14.11
C GLN A 212 3.58 -21.16 -13.59
N ALA A 213 3.62 -22.47 -13.88
CA ALA A 213 2.61 -23.42 -13.43
C ALA A 213 2.51 -23.58 -11.92
N SER A 214 3.61 -23.30 -11.20
CA SER A 214 3.70 -23.40 -9.74
C SER A 214 3.30 -22.11 -9.00
N LEU A 215 2.93 -21.04 -9.71
CA LEU A 215 2.66 -19.74 -9.11
C LEU A 215 1.58 -19.78 -8.02
N PHE A 216 0.50 -20.55 -8.25
CA PHE A 216 -0.61 -20.69 -7.30
C PHE A 216 -0.41 -21.79 -6.24
N THR A 217 0.69 -22.53 -6.30
CA THR A 217 0.96 -23.63 -5.36
C THR A 217 2.15 -23.38 -4.46
N GLU A 218 3.09 -22.52 -4.87
CA GLU A 218 4.37 -22.32 -4.20
C GLU A 218 4.67 -20.85 -3.80
N ALA A 219 3.67 -20.04 -3.54
CA ALA A 219 3.85 -18.60 -3.22
C ALA A 219 4.33 -18.35 -1.76
N ARG A 220 5.48 -18.92 -1.38
CA ARG A 220 6.06 -18.82 -0.02
C ARG A 220 6.97 -17.61 0.20
N TRP A 221 7.40 -16.93 -0.85
CA TRP A 221 8.33 -15.80 -0.75
C TRP A 221 7.59 -14.49 -0.49
N THR A 222 8.00 -13.79 0.56
CA THR A 222 7.45 -12.46 0.87
C THR A 222 8.52 -11.41 0.58
N ALA A 223 8.28 -10.59 -0.42
CA ALA A 223 9.20 -9.52 -0.79
C ALA A 223 9.26 -8.42 0.29
N PRO A 224 10.42 -7.71 0.43
CA PRO A 224 10.59 -6.66 1.43
C PRO A 224 9.52 -5.58 1.40
N ALA A 225 9.08 -5.11 2.56
CA ALA A 225 8.02 -4.10 2.68
C ALA A 225 8.36 -2.78 1.97
N LYS A 226 9.62 -2.36 2.04
CA LYS A 226 10.12 -1.11 1.48
C LYS A 226 9.97 -0.96 -0.04
N GLY A 227 9.74 -2.06 -0.78
CA GLY A 227 9.41 -1.97 -2.20
C GLY A 227 7.94 -1.67 -2.47
N LEU A 228 7.05 -1.84 -1.48
CA LEU A 228 5.61 -1.73 -1.67
C LEU A 228 5.10 -0.32 -1.39
N VAL A 229 4.30 0.21 -2.32
CA VAL A 229 3.69 1.54 -2.25
C VAL A 229 2.21 1.45 -2.61
N LEU A 230 1.32 1.90 -1.73
CA LEU A 230 -0.08 2.13 -2.06
C LEU A 230 -0.18 3.38 -2.95
N ARG A 231 -0.49 3.18 -4.23
CA ARG A 231 -0.49 4.25 -5.24
C ARG A 231 -1.79 5.02 -5.29
N LYS A 232 -2.94 4.31 -5.28
CA LYS A 232 -4.25 4.91 -5.52
C LYS A 232 -5.36 4.07 -4.89
N ILE A 233 -6.41 4.75 -4.44
CA ILE A 233 -7.70 4.15 -4.06
C ILE A 233 -8.79 4.84 -4.87
N GLN A 234 -9.68 4.08 -5.48
CA GLN A 234 -10.80 4.56 -6.30
C GLN A 234 -12.12 4.32 -5.57
N TYR A 235 -13.01 5.28 -5.70
CA TYR A 235 -14.37 5.28 -5.14
C TYR A 235 -15.43 5.28 -6.22
#